data_0dc4905cb22e8dd632b6806589e4b003
#
_entry.id   0dc4905cb22e8dd632b6806589e4b003
#
_cell.length_a   1.000
_cell.length_b   1.000
_cell.length_c   1.000
_cell.angle_alpha   90.00
_cell.angle_beta   90.00
_cell.angle_gamma   90.00
#
_symmetry.space_group_name_H-M   'P 1'
#
loop_
_entity.id
_entity.type
_entity.pdbx_description
1 polymer ?
#
loop_
_entity_poly.entity_id
_entity_poly.type
_entity_poly.pdbx_seq_one_letter_code
_entity_poly.pdbx_strand_id
1 'polypeptide(L)'
;EVRIKISTFCQDEYRDTIRITNGIIYPMRFFNYNLSAMDLDNSYIPKQTPLNFNEKGEMHLRFRPEDANIYENEGKNAEELRKMKKALDDIDKDRTKTLTTFQIIGYTSPEGTYEYNLKLAKKRMKNAEGKVFENISEETIRKAKVDNDAVVESWTTVCELMEKDSIQEVSQLKELIKRARGNHNEISWGARRMKIYPLIRDRYLPRLRRVEYFYEYSELRTLNKDEIDALYKKDPQKLTASEFWSYIMSQKDATDEKREALYREALSIHPDLMIAANNLASLLIKQNRADTTLLKPFITQDAPSAILVNQTVAYLQKRDFKRANHFAELLPDNKDTEIVKALAAAMDGKYQEAYPIFEKQGGINQAILLLSMKQNSKAWEVLKKIEDTSPDTEYVKAIAANRLNNVNEAVIHLRNAITQKPSLKEIAQKDGDVLDLLDLLDLDKK
;
A
#
# COMPACT_ATOMS: atom_id res chain seq x y z
N GLU A 1 47.81 17.85 2.28
CA GLU A 1 49.10 18.47 2.63
C GLU A 1 50.00 18.39 1.38
N VAL A 2 50.32 19.52 0.76
CA VAL A 2 51.27 19.58 -0.35
C VAL A 2 52.62 20.03 0.22
N ARG A 3 53.57 19.13 0.27
CA ARG A 3 54.95 19.47 0.65
C ARG A 3 55.76 19.69 -0.62
N ILE A 4 56.20 20.89 -0.87
CA ILE A 4 57.16 21.20 -1.93
C ILE A 4 58.52 21.24 -1.28
N LYS A 5 59.43 20.33 -1.70
CA LYS A 5 60.83 20.30 -1.26
C LYS A 5 61.67 21.03 -2.31
N ILE A 6 62.13 22.20 -1.99
CA ILE A 6 63.08 22.93 -2.80
C ILE A 6 64.47 22.58 -2.24
N SER A 7 65.28 21.92 -3.04
CA SER A 7 66.68 21.64 -2.68
C SER A 7 67.55 22.59 -3.53
N THR A 8 68.20 23.55 -2.90
CA THR A 8 69.25 24.35 -3.51
C THR A 8 70.59 23.66 -3.21
N PHE A 9 71.30 23.28 -4.27
CA PHE A 9 72.65 22.79 -4.13
C PHE A 9 73.61 23.98 -4.13
N CYS A 10 74.15 24.33 -2.93
CA CYS A 10 75.39 25.07 -2.80
C CYS A 10 76.46 24.11 -2.23
N GLN A 11 77.74 24.43 -2.47
CA GLN A 11 78.89 23.56 -2.15
C GLN A 11 79.02 23.16 -0.65
N ASP A 12 78.26 23.79 0.23
CA ASP A 12 78.12 23.41 1.63
C ASP A 12 76.67 22.93 1.83
N GLU A 13 76.48 21.68 2.30
CA GLU A 13 75.21 20.92 2.43
C GLU A 13 74.17 21.65 3.29
N TYR A 14 73.63 22.77 2.83
CA TYR A 14 72.46 23.40 3.46
C TYR A 14 71.18 22.90 2.82
N ARG A 15 70.46 22.05 3.59
CA ARG A 15 69.09 21.62 3.23
C ARG A 15 68.11 22.41 4.05
N ASP A 16 67.46 23.37 3.44
CA ASP A 16 66.32 24.04 4.08
C ASP A 16 65.02 23.54 3.51
N THR A 17 64.02 23.38 4.34
CA THR A 17 62.67 22.92 3.96
C THR A 17 61.71 24.10 4.18
N ILE A 18 61.36 24.76 3.09
CA ILE A 18 60.36 25.82 3.14
C ILE A 18 58.98 25.19 3.14
N ARG A 19 58.20 25.48 4.12
CA ARG A 19 56.79 25.10 4.23
C ARG A 19 55.97 26.14 3.49
N ILE A 20 55.40 25.79 2.33
CA ILE A 20 54.67 26.74 1.46
C ILE A 20 53.20 26.82 1.80
N THR A 21 52.63 25.81 2.44
CA THR A 21 51.24 25.80 2.92
C THR A 21 51.13 25.26 4.31
N ASN A 22 50.40 25.96 5.17
CA ASN A 22 50.16 25.61 6.55
C ASN A 22 48.68 25.26 6.77
N GLY A 23 48.21 24.15 6.24
CA GLY A 23 46.86 23.69 6.52
C GLY A 23 45.96 23.56 5.30
N ILE A 24 44.71 23.25 5.51
CA ILE A 24 43.69 23.01 4.50
C ILE A 24 42.74 24.20 4.49
N ILE A 25 42.58 24.85 3.33
CA ILE A 25 41.59 25.91 3.14
C ILE A 25 40.29 25.27 2.63
N TYR A 26 39.28 25.19 3.45
CA TYR A 26 38.01 24.55 3.10
C TYR A 26 36.82 25.15 3.84
N PRO A 27 36.37 26.38 3.53
CA PRO A 27 35.25 27.01 4.21
C PRO A 27 33.94 26.24 4.07
N MET A 28 33.79 25.41 3.02
CA MET A 28 32.60 24.54 2.83
C MET A 28 32.34 23.56 3.97
N ARG A 29 33.29 23.32 4.91
CA ARG A 29 33.05 22.52 6.10
C ARG A 29 31.97 23.08 7.03
N PHE A 30 31.73 24.38 6.97
CA PHE A 30 30.73 25.10 7.74
C PHE A 30 29.43 25.31 6.96
N PHE A 31 29.33 24.76 5.73
CA PHE A 31 28.13 24.87 4.92
C PHE A 31 26.99 24.13 5.63
N ASN A 32 25.93 24.86 5.96
CA ASN A 32 24.78 24.33 6.71
C ASN A 32 23.66 23.95 5.75
N TYR A 33 23.21 22.72 5.84
CA TYR A 33 22.11 22.21 5.00
C TYR A 33 21.33 21.12 5.68
N ASN A 34 20.04 21.10 5.40
CA ASN A 34 19.15 20.01 5.76
C ASN A 34 18.89 19.15 4.52
N LEU A 35 19.10 17.86 4.67
CA LEU A 35 18.78 16.87 3.64
C LEU A 35 17.33 16.44 3.81
N SER A 36 16.43 16.96 2.98
CA SER A 36 15.02 16.58 2.99
C SER A 36 14.77 15.49 1.98
N ALA A 37 14.16 14.39 2.45
CA ALA A 37 13.68 13.31 1.59
C ALA A 37 12.23 13.57 1.15
N MET A 38 11.84 13.04 0.00
CA MET A 38 10.49 13.18 -0.57
C MET A 38 9.81 11.82 -0.67
N ASP A 39 8.63 11.72 -0.09
CA ASP A 39 7.77 10.56 -0.27
C ASP A 39 7.01 10.65 -1.62
N LEU A 40 6.73 9.52 -2.25
CA LEU A 40 5.80 9.48 -3.38
C LEU A 40 4.36 9.55 -2.87
N ASP A 41 3.54 10.28 -3.60
CA ASP A 41 2.11 10.40 -3.30
C ASP A 41 1.29 9.20 -3.81
N ASN A 42 0.01 9.20 -3.50
CA ASN A 42 -0.89 8.10 -3.83
C ASN A 42 -1.14 7.90 -5.34
N SER A 43 -0.72 8.83 -6.21
CA SER A 43 -0.86 8.68 -7.67
C SER A 43 0.04 7.57 -8.23
N TYR A 44 1.08 7.19 -7.48
CA TYR A 44 2.01 6.11 -7.83
C TYR A 44 1.62 4.74 -7.26
N ILE A 45 0.47 4.63 -6.61
CA ILE A 45 -0.06 3.34 -6.16
C ILE A 45 -0.51 2.53 -7.37
N PRO A 46 -0.06 1.28 -7.53
CA PRO A 46 -0.56 0.40 -8.58
C PRO A 46 -2.07 0.24 -8.48
N LYS A 47 -2.77 0.28 -9.62
CA LYS A 47 -4.22 0.07 -9.65
C LYS A 47 -4.54 -1.36 -9.22
N GLN A 48 -5.56 -1.49 -8.37
CA GLN A 48 -6.07 -2.80 -8.01
C GLN A 48 -6.75 -3.45 -9.22
N THR A 49 -6.43 -4.72 -9.45
CA THR A 49 -7.10 -5.52 -10.47
C THR A 49 -8.30 -6.21 -9.82
N PRO A 50 -9.52 -5.97 -10.31
CA PRO A 50 -10.69 -6.68 -9.82
C PRO A 50 -10.57 -8.19 -10.05
N LEU A 51 -11.02 -8.96 -9.08
CA LEU A 51 -11.10 -10.42 -9.14
C LEU A 51 -12.55 -10.86 -9.30
N ASN A 52 -12.73 -12.03 -9.90
CA ASN A 52 -14.05 -12.61 -10.09
C ASN A 52 -14.36 -13.57 -8.93
N PHE A 53 -15.40 -13.25 -8.16
CA PHE A 53 -15.89 -14.07 -7.05
C PHE A 53 -17.18 -14.77 -7.48
N ASN A 54 -17.30 -16.07 -7.17
CA ASN A 54 -18.51 -16.84 -7.40
C ASN A 54 -19.25 -17.01 -6.07
N GLU A 55 -20.45 -16.48 -6.02
CA GLU A 55 -21.33 -16.53 -4.86
C GLU A 55 -22.58 -17.36 -5.19
N LYS A 56 -23.16 -17.97 -4.15
CA LYS A 56 -24.33 -18.85 -4.27
C LYS A 56 -25.39 -18.42 -3.29
N GLY A 57 -26.64 -18.63 -3.69
CA GLY A 57 -27.78 -18.49 -2.81
C GLY A 57 -28.81 -19.58 -3.03
N GLU A 58 -29.56 -19.89 -1.99
CA GLU A 58 -30.65 -20.84 -2.04
C GLU A 58 -31.86 -20.33 -1.28
N MET A 59 -33.06 -20.75 -1.70
CA MET A 59 -34.30 -20.38 -1.07
C MET A 59 -35.37 -21.47 -1.25
N HIS A 60 -36.34 -21.49 -0.36
CA HIS A 60 -37.39 -22.50 -0.35
C HIS A 60 -38.76 -21.89 -0.18
N LEU A 61 -39.71 -22.21 -1.08
CA LEU A 61 -41.12 -21.86 -0.93
C LEU A 61 -41.96 -23.11 -0.64
N ARG A 62 -42.92 -22.99 0.28
CA ARG A 62 -43.86 -24.03 0.63
C ARG A 62 -45.19 -23.87 -0.07
N PHE A 63 -45.87 -25.01 -0.34
CA PHE A 63 -47.12 -25.05 -1.05
C PHE A 63 -48.18 -25.85 -0.28
N ARG A 64 -49.42 -25.43 -0.45
CA ARG A 64 -50.59 -26.14 0.09
C ARG A 64 -50.83 -27.43 -0.69
N PRO A 65 -51.59 -28.40 -0.08
CA PRO A 65 -52.03 -29.61 -0.78
C PRO A 65 -52.75 -29.26 -2.09
N GLU A 66 -52.46 -30.00 -3.16
CA GLU A 66 -53.12 -29.87 -4.47
C GLU A 66 -53.17 -28.49 -5.08
N ASP A 67 -52.40 -27.55 -4.53
CA ASP A 67 -52.33 -26.15 -4.99
C ASP A 67 -50.92 -25.80 -5.55
N ALA A 68 -50.91 -24.96 -6.56
CA ALA A 68 -49.71 -24.41 -7.20
C ALA A 68 -49.53 -22.90 -6.99
N ASN A 69 -50.45 -22.26 -6.25
CA ASN A 69 -50.36 -20.85 -5.93
C ASN A 69 -49.37 -20.61 -4.78
N ILE A 70 -48.68 -19.48 -4.85
CA ILE A 70 -47.74 -19.06 -3.80
C ILE A 70 -48.48 -18.13 -2.84
N TYR A 71 -48.57 -18.56 -1.59
CA TYR A 71 -49.18 -17.79 -0.52
C TYR A 71 -48.11 -17.27 0.43
N GLU A 72 -48.04 -15.99 0.67
CA GLU A 72 -47.06 -15.37 1.56
C GLU A 72 -47.21 -15.84 3.02
N ASN A 73 -48.44 -16.12 3.43
CA ASN A 73 -48.72 -16.59 4.78
C ASN A 73 -48.51 -18.14 4.97
N GLU A 74 -47.99 -18.83 3.98
CA GLU A 74 -47.65 -20.25 4.08
C GLU A 74 -46.18 -20.41 4.54
N GLY A 75 -46.03 -20.97 5.74
CA GLY A 75 -44.71 -21.18 6.31
C GLY A 75 -43.91 -19.90 6.46
N LYS A 76 -42.72 -19.83 5.83
CA LYS A 76 -41.86 -18.67 5.81
C LYS A 76 -41.82 -17.96 4.44
N ASN A 77 -42.81 -18.22 3.59
CA ASN A 77 -42.81 -17.72 2.21
C ASN A 77 -42.59 -16.19 2.10
N ALA A 78 -43.22 -15.38 2.95
CA ALA A 78 -43.06 -13.94 2.93
C ALA A 78 -41.62 -13.48 3.21
N GLU A 79 -40.89 -14.18 4.09
CA GLU A 79 -39.48 -13.91 4.40
C GLU A 79 -38.59 -14.34 3.23
N GLU A 80 -38.80 -15.53 2.71
CA GLU A 80 -38.03 -16.09 1.60
C GLU A 80 -38.20 -15.26 0.29
N LEU A 81 -39.43 -14.85 -0.02
CA LEU A 81 -39.70 -13.98 -1.17
C LEU A 81 -39.02 -12.61 -1.04
N ARG A 82 -38.99 -12.04 0.18
CA ARG A 82 -38.29 -10.76 0.40
C ARG A 82 -36.77 -10.90 0.25
N LYS A 83 -36.20 -11.97 0.81
CA LYS A 83 -34.74 -12.26 0.65
C LYS A 83 -34.37 -12.44 -0.81
N MET A 84 -35.17 -13.24 -1.54
CA MET A 84 -34.96 -13.47 -2.95
C MET A 84 -35.03 -12.19 -3.79
N LYS A 85 -36.09 -11.41 -3.61
CA LYS A 85 -36.26 -10.15 -4.31
C LYS A 85 -35.07 -9.22 -4.08
N LYS A 86 -34.63 -9.09 -2.83
CA LYS A 86 -33.48 -8.26 -2.49
C LYS A 86 -32.20 -8.77 -3.17
N ALA A 87 -31.91 -10.06 -3.10
CA ALA A 87 -30.71 -10.65 -3.69
C ALA A 87 -30.67 -10.48 -5.22
N LEU A 88 -31.80 -10.75 -5.88
CA LEU A 88 -31.89 -10.63 -7.34
C LEU A 88 -31.91 -9.18 -7.82
N ASP A 89 -32.58 -8.28 -7.09
CA ASP A 89 -32.51 -6.84 -7.32
C ASP A 89 -31.08 -6.28 -7.21
N ASP A 90 -30.33 -6.76 -6.21
CA ASP A 90 -28.92 -6.38 -6.01
C ASP A 90 -28.06 -6.85 -7.18
N ILE A 91 -28.31 -8.08 -7.67
CA ILE A 91 -27.58 -8.62 -8.84
C ILE A 91 -27.96 -7.87 -10.13
N ASP A 92 -29.24 -7.56 -10.34
CA ASP A 92 -29.74 -6.91 -11.55
C ASP A 92 -29.28 -5.44 -11.67
N LYS A 93 -29.17 -4.73 -10.55
CA LYS A 93 -28.80 -3.31 -10.51
C LYS A 93 -27.31 -3.04 -10.43
N ASP A 94 -26.53 -3.99 -9.94
CA ASP A 94 -25.08 -3.85 -9.75
C ASP A 94 -24.32 -4.32 -11.00
N ARG A 95 -23.73 -3.38 -11.73
CA ARG A 95 -22.97 -3.68 -12.97
C ARG A 95 -21.74 -4.56 -12.75
N THR A 96 -21.27 -4.69 -11.51
CA THR A 96 -20.15 -5.58 -11.15
C THR A 96 -20.59 -7.03 -11.00
N LYS A 97 -21.90 -7.28 -10.88
CA LYS A 97 -22.51 -8.58 -10.68
C LYS A 97 -23.12 -9.13 -11.97
N THR A 98 -22.98 -10.42 -12.16
CA THR A 98 -23.58 -11.13 -13.31
C THR A 98 -24.17 -12.45 -12.83
N LEU A 99 -25.48 -12.61 -12.99
CA LEU A 99 -26.15 -13.90 -12.72
C LEU A 99 -25.63 -14.94 -13.74
N THR A 100 -25.06 -16.03 -13.25
CA THR A 100 -24.47 -17.08 -14.11
C THR A 100 -25.35 -18.29 -14.24
N THR A 101 -25.97 -18.72 -13.13
CA THR A 101 -26.86 -19.90 -13.10
C THR A 101 -28.09 -19.58 -12.25
N PHE A 102 -29.23 -20.03 -12.71
CA PHE A 102 -30.46 -20.01 -11.94
C PHE A 102 -31.20 -21.33 -12.14
N GLN A 103 -31.43 -22.05 -11.03
CA GLN A 103 -32.12 -23.33 -11.06
C GLN A 103 -33.37 -23.28 -10.20
N ILE A 104 -34.49 -23.79 -10.74
CA ILE A 104 -35.75 -23.90 -10.04
C ILE A 104 -36.22 -25.36 -10.07
N ILE A 105 -36.44 -25.92 -8.91
CA ILE A 105 -36.92 -27.31 -8.79
C ILE A 105 -38.23 -27.30 -8.03
N GLY A 106 -39.29 -27.74 -8.71
CA GLY A 106 -40.63 -27.91 -8.12
C GLY A 106 -40.81 -29.32 -7.56
N TYR A 107 -41.16 -29.40 -6.30
CA TYR A 107 -41.37 -30.69 -5.64
C TYR A 107 -42.86 -30.91 -5.25
N THR A 108 -43.31 -32.14 -5.38
CA THR A 108 -44.58 -32.59 -4.82
C THR A 108 -44.38 -33.79 -3.88
N SER A 109 -45.26 -33.91 -2.90
CA SER A 109 -45.33 -35.09 -2.06
C SER A 109 -45.80 -36.31 -2.85
N PRO A 110 -45.45 -37.56 -2.41
CA PRO A 110 -45.72 -38.78 -3.19
C PRO A 110 -47.18 -39.25 -3.12
N GLU A 111 -48.06 -38.54 -2.45
CA GLU A 111 -49.47 -38.90 -2.36
C GLU A 111 -50.21 -38.63 -3.69
N GLY A 112 -51.02 -39.57 -4.13
CA GLY A 112 -51.71 -39.49 -5.42
C GLY A 112 -50.96 -40.22 -6.54
N THR A 113 -51.40 -40.01 -7.78
CA THR A 113 -50.72 -40.61 -8.94
C THR A 113 -49.47 -39.88 -9.32
N TYR A 114 -48.47 -40.58 -9.80
CA TYR A 114 -47.19 -39.95 -10.23
C TYR A 114 -47.41 -38.89 -11.31
N GLU A 115 -48.23 -39.18 -12.29
CA GLU A 115 -48.52 -38.29 -13.44
C GLU A 115 -49.19 -36.98 -12.96
N TYR A 116 -50.15 -37.04 -12.05
CA TYR A 116 -50.80 -35.87 -11.50
C TYR A 116 -49.79 -35.04 -10.72
N ASN A 117 -49.01 -35.68 -9.87
CA ASN A 117 -48.00 -35.02 -9.05
C ASN A 117 -46.93 -34.37 -9.91
N LEU A 118 -46.46 -34.98 -11.00
CA LEU A 118 -45.50 -34.40 -11.93
C LEU A 118 -46.07 -33.14 -12.62
N LYS A 119 -47.36 -33.19 -13.04
CA LYS A 119 -48.02 -32.01 -13.61
C LYS A 119 -48.13 -30.89 -12.56
N LEU A 120 -48.45 -31.22 -11.31
CA LEU A 120 -48.53 -30.26 -10.21
C LEU A 120 -47.15 -29.65 -9.89
N ALA A 121 -46.08 -30.46 -9.85
CA ALA A 121 -44.71 -30.01 -9.66
C ALA A 121 -44.29 -29.02 -10.74
N LYS A 122 -44.54 -29.33 -12.02
CA LYS A 122 -44.27 -28.42 -13.16
C LYS A 122 -45.06 -27.13 -13.03
N LYS A 123 -46.33 -27.18 -12.59
CA LYS A 123 -47.12 -25.96 -12.41
C LYS A 123 -46.61 -25.09 -11.28
N ARG A 124 -46.20 -25.72 -10.13
CA ARG A 124 -45.55 -25.01 -9.01
C ARG A 124 -44.28 -24.30 -9.47
N MET A 125 -43.39 -25.02 -10.15
CA MET A 125 -42.15 -24.53 -10.71
C MET A 125 -42.40 -23.31 -11.60
N LYS A 126 -43.34 -23.41 -12.57
CA LYS A 126 -43.66 -22.35 -13.50
C LYS A 126 -44.24 -21.09 -12.81
N ASN A 127 -45.13 -21.29 -11.82
CA ASN A 127 -45.69 -20.15 -11.06
C ASN A 127 -44.62 -19.47 -10.22
N ALA A 128 -43.68 -20.24 -9.67
CA ALA A 128 -42.56 -19.74 -8.90
C ALA A 128 -41.55 -19.00 -9.80
N GLU A 129 -41.24 -19.54 -10.98
CA GLU A 129 -40.41 -18.88 -11.99
C GLU A 129 -40.97 -17.49 -12.35
N GLY A 130 -42.27 -17.42 -12.67
CA GLY A 130 -42.91 -16.16 -12.98
C GLY A 130 -42.81 -15.16 -11.85
N LYS A 131 -42.96 -15.60 -10.58
CA LYS A 131 -42.85 -14.72 -9.41
C LYS A 131 -41.43 -14.22 -9.16
N VAL A 132 -40.45 -15.04 -9.46
CA VAL A 132 -39.02 -14.67 -9.37
C VAL A 132 -38.63 -13.63 -10.41
N PHE A 133 -38.96 -13.93 -11.68
CA PHE A 133 -38.54 -13.08 -12.80
C PHE A 133 -39.40 -11.83 -13.00
N GLU A 134 -40.47 -11.67 -12.25
CA GLU A 134 -41.34 -10.48 -12.30
C GLU A 134 -40.61 -9.15 -12.09
N ASN A 135 -39.44 -9.18 -11.42
CA ASN A 135 -38.70 -7.98 -11.03
C ASN A 135 -37.25 -7.96 -11.53
N ILE A 136 -36.87 -8.85 -12.46
CA ILE A 136 -35.51 -8.94 -13.02
C ILE A 136 -35.55 -8.54 -14.48
N SER A 137 -34.52 -7.84 -14.96
CA SER A 137 -34.43 -7.46 -16.35
C SER A 137 -34.26 -8.69 -17.28
N GLU A 138 -34.87 -8.61 -18.46
CA GLU A 138 -34.69 -9.67 -19.47
C GLU A 138 -33.23 -9.88 -19.86
N GLU A 139 -32.40 -8.82 -19.76
CA GLU A 139 -30.97 -8.90 -20.04
C GLU A 139 -30.25 -9.79 -19.04
N THR A 140 -30.54 -9.65 -17.75
CA THR A 140 -29.97 -10.49 -16.68
C THR A 140 -30.38 -11.95 -16.82
N ILE A 141 -31.67 -12.19 -17.14
CA ILE A 141 -32.16 -13.56 -17.36
C ILE A 141 -31.48 -14.21 -18.58
N ARG A 142 -31.30 -13.47 -19.68
CA ARG A 142 -30.64 -14.00 -20.89
C ARG A 142 -29.16 -14.37 -20.69
N LYS A 143 -28.50 -13.73 -19.76
CA LYS A 143 -27.08 -14.02 -19.43
C LYS A 143 -26.94 -15.28 -18.57
N ALA A 144 -27.97 -15.63 -17.81
CA ALA A 144 -27.97 -16.75 -16.90
C ALA A 144 -28.30 -18.06 -17.62
N LYS A 145 -27.68 -19.15 -17.20
CA LYS A 145 -28.15 -20.50 -17.52
C LYS A 145 -29.33 -20.82 -16.61
N VAL A 146 -30.55 -20.81 -17.15
CA VAL A 146 -31.76 -21.17 -16.41
C VAL A 146 -32.02 -22.65 -16.60
N ASP A 147 -32.09 -23.42 -15.50
CA ASP A 147 -32.38 -24.85 -15.47
C ASP A 147 -33.58 -25.11 -14.58
N ASN A 148 -34.59 -25.75 -15.12
CA ASN A 148 -35.87 -25.95 -14.46
C ASN A 148 -36.20 -27.45 -14.41
N ASP A 149 -36.51 -27.94 -13.24
CA ASP A 149 -36.89 -29.36 -13.05
C ASP A 149 -38.12 -29.51 -12.16
N ALA A 150 -38.76 -30.66 -12.28
CA ALA A 150 -39.95 -30.99 -11.51
C ALA A 150 -39.85 -32.44 -10.98
N VAL A 151 -39.92 -32.58 -9.69
CA VAL A 151 -39.67 -33.84 -9.00
C VAL A 151 -40.91 -34.27 -8.21
N VAL A 152 -41.31 -35.48 -8.40
CA VAL A 152 -42.25 -36.15 -7.48
C VAL A 152 -41.43 -36.87 -6.42
N GLU A 153 -41.52 -36.40 -5.18
CA GLU A 153 -40.79 -37.02 -4.09
C GLU A 153 -41.16 -38.50 -3.91
N SER A 154 -40.21 -39.28 -3.47
CA SER A 154 -40.41 -40.70 -3.27
C SER A 154 -40.99 -41.00 -1.89
N TRP A 155 -41.67 -42.15 -1.76
CA TRP A 155 -42.04 -42.68 -0.46
C TRP A 155 -40.82 -43.07 0.39
N THR A 156 -39.68 -43.32 -0.24
CA THR A 156 -38.41 -43.53 0.45
C THR A 156 -37.98 -42.28 1.19
N THR A 157 -38.11 -41.06 0.58
CA THR A 157 -37.86 -39.78 1.27
C THR A 157 -38.75 -39.60 2.49
N VAL A 158 -40.01 -40.05 2.42
CA VAL A 158 -40.91 -40.06 3.62
C VAL A 158 -40.34 -40.98 4.70
N CYS A 159 -39.87 -42.18 4.36
CA CYS A 159 -39.23 -43.08 5.31
C CYS A 159 -38.00 -42.43 5.96
N GLU A 160 -37.12 -41.78 5.21
CA GLU A 160 -35.93 -41.11 5.72
C GLU A 160 -36.28 -40.01 6.73
N LEU A 161 -37.33 -39.23 6.44
CA LEU A 161 -37.83 -38.21 7.36
C LEU A 161 -38.43 -38.84 8.66
N MET A 162 -39.15 -39.94 8.53
CA MET A 162 -39.69 -40.66 9.68
C MET A 162 -38.59 -41.30 10.54
N GLU A 163 -37.53 -41.81 9.91
CA GLU A 163 -36.38 -42.38 10.62
C GLU A 163 -35.59 -41.30 11.39
N LYS A 164 -35.38 -40.15 10.81
CA LYS A 164 -34.77 -38.98 11.48
C LYS A 164 -35.56 -38.62 12.76
N ASP A 165 -36.86 -38.75 12.71
CA ASP A 165 -37.77 -38.48 13.83
C ASP A 165 -37.98 -39.72 14.76
N SER A 166 -37.25 -40.83 14.52
CA SER A 166 -37.28 -42.08 15.30
C SER A 166 -38.67 -42.74 15.37
N ILE A 167 -39.43 -42.65 14.27
CA ILE A 167 -40.76 -43.25 14.17
C ILE A 167 -40.63 -44.75 13.87
N GLN A 168 -41.08 -45.62 14.78
CA GLN A 168 -40.91 -47.06 14.66
C GLN A 168 -41.76 -47.70 13.54
N GLU A 169 -42.91 -47.12 13.25
CA GLU A 169 -43.85 -47.61 12.24
C GLU A 169 -43.32 -47.39 10.79
N VAL A 170 -42.18 -46.75 10.61
CA VAL A 170 -41.50 -46.61 9.29
C VAL A 170 -41.25 -47.99 8.68
N SER A 171 -41.07 -49.04 9.48
CA SER A 171 -40.87 -50.42 9.04
C SER A 171 -42.02 -50.91 8.17
N GLN A 172 -43.27 -50.54 8.51
CA GLN A 172 -44.46 -50.94 7.75
C GLN A 172 -44.50 -50.26 6.38
N LEU A 173 -44.12 -48.99 6.30
CA LEU A 173 -44.05 -48.27 5.04
C LEU A 173 -42.94 -48.83 4.14
N LYS A 174 -41.78 -49.14 4.69
CA LYS A 174 -40.66 -49.79 3.98
C LYS A 174 -41.06 -51.14 3.39
N GLU A 175 -41.84 -51.95 4.16
CA GLU A 175 -42.33 -53.21 3.66
C GLU A 175 -43.34 -53.07 2.51
N LEU A 176 -44.21 -52.05 2.57
CA LEU A 176 -45.10 -51.70 1.47
C LEU A 176 -44.31 -51.30 0.20
N ILE A 177 -43.28 -50.45 0.33
CA ILE A 177 -42.42 -50.04 -0.80
C ILE A 177 -41.76 -51.27 -1.43
N LYS A 178 -41.26 -52.20 -0.62
CA LYS A 178 -40.63 -53.43 -1.10
C LYS A 178 -41.61 -54.32 -1.87
N ARG A 179 -42.85 -54.51 -1.32
CA ARG A 179 -43.91 -55.29 -1.98
C ARG A 179 -44.35 -54.73 -3.32
N ALA A 180 -44.52 -53.41 -3.39
CA ALA A 180 -44.95 -52.72 -4.59
C ALA A 180 -43.85 -52.60 -5.66
N ARG A 181 -42.64 -53.12 -5.39
CA ARG A 181 -41.49 -53.11 -6.31
C ARG A 181 -41.22 -51.73 -6.94
N GLY A 182 -41.43 -50.69 -6.19
CA GLY A 182 -41.23 -49.30 -6.65
C GLY A 182 -42.39 -48.69 -7.44
N ASN A 183 -43.51 -49.39 -7.57
CA ASN A 183 -44.69 -48.81 -8.22
C ASN A 183 -45.29 -47.69 -7.35
N HIS A 184 -45.07 -46.45 -7.81
CA HIS A 184 -45.48 -45.25 -7.05
C HIS A 184 -46.97 -45.24 -6.72
N ASN A 185 -47.82 -45.55 -7.69
CA ASN A 185 -49.29 -45.48 -7.51
C ASN A 185 -49.77 -46.54 -6.51
N GLU A 186 -49.20 -47.74 -6.53
CA GLU A 186 -49.50 -48.81 -5.62
C GLU A 186 -49.07 -48.49 -4.19
N ILE A 187 -47.89 -47.91 -4.03
CA ILE A 187 -47.39 -47.47 -2.73
C ILE A 187 -48.32 -46.38 -2.15
N SER A 188 -48.68 -45.39 -2.98
CA SER A 188 -49.54 -44.29 -2.57
C SER A 188 -50.93 -44.78 -2.12
N TRP A 189 -51.49 -45.77 -2.81
CA TRP A 189 -52.74 -46.39 -2.46
C TRP A 189 -52.66 -47.19 -1.17
N GLY A 190 -51.60 -47.97 -1.02
CA GLY A 190 -51.32 -48.73 0.19
C GLY A 190 -51.07 -47.86 1.42
N ALA A 191 -50.26 -46.83 1.29
CA ALA A 191 -49.93 -45.89 2.36
C ALA A 191 -51.17 -45.19 2.94
N ARG A 192 -52.12 -44.74 2.09
CA ARG A 192 -53.40 -44.15 2.53
C ARG A 192 -54.26 -45.03 3.42
N ARG A 193 -54.08 -46.36 3.37
CA ARG A 193 -54.80 -47.35 4.19
C ARG A 193 -54.08 -47.67 5.46
N MET A 194 -52.87 -47.22 5.67
CA MET A 194 -52.09 -47.46 6.88
C MET A 194 -52.64 -46.66 8.06
N LYS A 195 -52.68 -47.26 9.25
CA LYS A 195 -53.10 -46.56 10.48
C LYS A 195 -52.26 -45.29 10.77
N ILE A 196 -51.00 -45.30 10.36
CA ILE A 196 -50.07 -44.18 10.56
C ILE A 196 -50.26 -43.08 9.51
N TYR A 197 -51.03 -43.26 8.47
CA TYR A 197 -51.19 -42.30 7.39
C TYR A 197 -51.57 -40.87 7.86
N PRO A 198 -52.46 -40.65 8.86
CA PRO A 198 -52.72 -39.32 9.37
C PRO A 198 -51.47 -38.59 9.83
N LEU A 199 -50.57 -39.26 10.55
CA LEU A 199 -49.27 -38.70 10.95
C LEU A 199 -48.38 -38.37 9.75
N ILE A 200 -48.33 -39.27 8.78
CA ILE A 200 -47.57 -39.04 7.54
C ILE A 200 -48.12 -37.81 6.80
N ARG A 201 -49.41 -37.72 6.62
CA ARG A 201 -50.12 -36.64 5.92
C ARG A 201 -49.89 -35.27 6.58
N ASP A 202 -49.97 -35.22 7.89
CA ASP A 202 -49.98 -33.94 8.61
C ASP A 202 -48.59 -33.48 9.00
N ARG A 203 -47.60 -34.37 9.16
CA ARG A 203 -46.25 -34.03 9.62
C ARG A 203 -45.19 -34.13 8.54
N TYR A 204 -45.27 -35.09 7.63
CA TYR A 204 -44.19 -35.36 6.66
C TYR A 204 -44.50 -34.90 5.26
N LEU A 205 -45.67 -35.10 4.73
CA LEU A 205 -46.01 -34.69 3.36
C LEU A 205 -45.95 -33.16 3.14
N PRO A 206 -46.32 -32.29 4.11
CA PRO A 206 -46.17 -30.85 3.94
C PRO A 206 -44.72 -30.42 3.74
N ARG A 207 -43.74 -31.13 4.30
CA ARG A 207 -42.30 -30.82 4.16
C ARG A 207 -41.78 -31.08 2.74
N LEU A 208 -42.50 -31.90 1.98
CA LEU A 208 -42.15 -32.30 0.62
C LEU A 208 -42.84 -31.45 -0.46
N ARG A 209 -43.76 -30.55 -0.09
CA ARG A 209 -44.47 -29.66 -1.01
C ARG A 209 -43.76 -28.33 -1.08
N ARG A 210 -42.75 -28.21 -1.91
CA ARG A 210 -41.89 -27.03 -1.96
C ARG A 210 -41.41 -26.75 -3.38
N VAL A 211 -40.89 -25.52 -3.57
CA VAL A 211 -40.02 -25.16 -4.68
C VAL A 211 -38.71 -24.70 -4.08
N GLU A 212 -37.62 -25.20 -4.60
CA GLU A 212 -36.27 -24.81 -4.25
C GLU A 212 -35.69 -24.01 -5.39
N TYR A 213 -34.95 -22.92 -5.05
CA TYR A 213 -34.21 -22.09 -5.95
C TYR A 213 -32.75 -22.14 -5.56
N PHE A 214 -31.91 -22.28 -6.60
CA PHE A 214 -30.47 -22.15 -6.48
C PHE A 214 -30.03 -21.13 -7.50
N TYR A 215 -29.20 -20.21 -7.09
CA TYR A 215 -28.61 -19.25 -8.01
C TYR A 215 -27.13 -19.08 -7.73
N GLU A 216 -26.37 -18.82 -8.79
CA GLU A 216 -24.97 -18.47 -8.74
C GLU A 216 -24.77 -17.16 -9.52
N TYR A 217 -23.94 -16.28 -8.98
CA TYR A 217 -23.54 -15.08 -9.67
C TYR A 217 -22.03 -14.85 -9.50
N SER A 218 -21.45 -14.19 -10.47
CA SER A 218 -20.08 -13.70 -10.39
C SER A 218 -20.10 -12.22 -10.05
N GLU A 219 -19.18 -11.80 -9.18
CA GLU A 219 -18.97 -10.42 -8.78
C GLU A 219 -17.53 -10.01 -9.10
N LEU A 220 -17.37 -8.97 -9.92
CA LEU A 220 -16.08 -8.39 -10.26
C LEU A 220 -15.76 -7.29 -9.25
N ARG A 221 -14.96 -7.57 -8.24
CA ARG A 221 -14.55 -6.63 -7.20
C ARG A 221 -13.11 -6.81 -6.78
N THR A 222 -12.58 -5.81 -6.10
CA THR A 222 -11.29 -5.91 -5.43
C THR A 222 -11.44 -6.55 -4.05
N LEU A 223 -10.34 -7.05 -3.50
CA LEU A 223 -10.31 -7.51 -2.11
C LEU A 223 -10.61 -6.35 -1.15
N ASN A 224 -11.44 -6.61 -0.16
CA ASN A 224 -11.65 -5.66 0.93
C ASN A 224 -10.51 -5.76 1.96
N LYS A 225 -10.50 -4.84 2.94
CA LYS A 225 -9.44 -4.76 3.95
C LYS A 225 -9.28 -6.07 4.74
N ASP A 226 -10.38 -6.68 5.18
CA ASP A 226 -10.34 -7.89 6.02
C ASP A 226 -9.81 -9.09 5.24
N GLU A 227 -10.16 -9.18 3.96
CA GLU A 227 -9.65 -10.20 3.04
C GLU A 227 -8.15 -10.02 2.77
N ILE A 228 -7.68 -8.77 2.58
CA ILE A 228 -6.25 -8.44 2.43
C ILE A 228 -5.50 -8.82 3.72
N ASP A 229 -6.00 -8.43 4.88
CA ASP A 229 -5.40 -8.76 6.18
C ASP A 229 -5.33 -10.28 6.41
N ALA A 230 -6.39 -11.01 6.06
CA ALA A 230 -6.43 -12.47 6.15
C ALA A 230 -5.44 -13.14 5.19
N LEU A 231 -5.36 -12.63 3.95
CA LEU A 231 -4.45 -13.15 2.93
C LEU A 231 -3.00 -12.89 3.29
N TYR A 232 -2.66 -11.70 3.80
CA TYR A 232 -1.32 -11.36 4.28
C TYR A 232 -0.86 -12.33 5.39
N LYS A 233 -1.73 -12.61 6.37
CA LYS A 233 -1.41 -13.55 7.47
C LYS A 233 -1.21 -14.98 6.99
N LYS A 234 -1.91 -15.39 5.95
CA LYS A 234 -1.88 -16.76 5.42
C LYS A 234 -0.76 -16.97 4.41
N ASP A 235 -0.61 -16.05 3.46
CA ASP A 235 0.34 -16.17 2.35
C ASP A 235 0.53 -14.79 1.68
N PRO A 236 1.46 -13.95 2.18
CA PRO A 236 1.68 -12.60 1.66
C PRO A 236 2.14 -12.58 0.20
N GLN A 237 2.70 -13.68 -0.32
CA GLN A 237 3.17 -13.79 -1.71
C GLN A 237 2.02 -13.78 -2.72
N LYS A 238 0.79 -14.03 -2.27
CA LYS A 238 -0.40 -14.01 -3.13
C LYS A 238 -1.04 -12.62 -3.27
N LEU A 239 -0.62 -11.66 -2.45
CA LEU A 239 -1.07 -10.30 -2.60
C LEU A 239 -0.46 -9.67 -3.86
N THR A 240 -1.26 -8.96 -4.62
CA THR A 240 -0.76 -8.09 -5.68
C THR A 240 -0.01 -6.90 -5.08
N ALA A 241 0.80 -6.21 -5.89
CA ALA A 241 1.54 -5.02 -5.43
C ALA A 241 0.63 -3.94 -4.82
N SER A 242 -0.55 -3.72 -5.41
CA SER A 242 -1.53 -2.76 -4.89
C SER A 242 -2.18 -3.20 -3.59
N GLU A 243 -2.48 -4.48 -3.43
CA GLU A 243 -3.05 -5.05 -2.21
C GLU A 243 -2.02 -5.05 -1.08
N PHE A 244 -0.75 -5.38 -1.38
CA PHE A 244 0.33 -5.29 -0.41
C PHE A 244 0.51 -3.85 0.07
N TRP A 245 0.50 -2.88 -0.86
CA TRP A 245 0.54 -1.46 -0.50
C TRP A 245 -0.65 -1.05 0.37
N SER A 246 -1.86 -1.50 0.03
CA SER A 246 -3.07 -1.27 0.83
C SER A 246 -2.94 -1.83 2.24
N TYR A 247 -2.32 -3.01 2.39
CA TYR A 247 -1.98 -3.57 3.70
C TYR A 247 -1.04 -2.67 4.50
N ILE A 248 0.07 -2.22 3.88
CA ILE A 248 1.02 -1.29 4.52
C ILE A 248 0.30 -0.04 5.02
N MET A 249 -0.53 0.58 4.17
CA MET A 249 -1.27 1.79 4.50
C MET A 249 -2.33 1.58 5.59
N SER A 250 -2.81 0.36 5.78
CA SER A 250 -3.73 0.02 6.88
C SER A 250 -3.05 0.03 8.26
N GLN A 251 -1.72 -0.12 8.30
CA GLN A 251 -0.90 -0.17 9.53
C GLN A 251 -0.54 1.24 10.02
N LYS A 252 -1.56 2.05 10.36
CA LYS A 252 -1.39 3.49 10.70
C LYS A 252 -0.41 3.73 11.85
N ASP A 253 -0.43 2.88 12.86
CA ASP A 253 0.37 3.00 14.09
C ASP A 253 1.70 2.25 14.03
N ALA A 254 2.15 1.86 12.81
CA ALA A 254 3.42 1.18 12.64
C ALA A 254 4.60 2.09 13.00
N THR A 255 5.53 1.60 13.82
CA THR A 255 6.82 2.26 14.06
C THR A 255 7.65 2.29 12.78
N ASP A 256 8.69 3.12 12.77
CA ASP A 256 9.59 3.22 11.61
C ASP A 256 10.27 1.88 11.29
N GLU A 257 10.65 1.11 12.31
CA GLU A 257 11.24 -0.23 12.14
C GLU A 257 10.25 -1.20 11.49
N LYS A 258 8.99 -1.15 11.92
CA LYS A 258 7.93 -1.98 11.32
C LYS A 258 7.64 -1.55 9.88
N ARG A 259 7.62 -0.25 9.60
CA ARG A 259 7.46 0.28 8.23
C ARG A 259 8.61 -0.14 7.33
N GLU A 260 9.86 -0.04 7.82
CA GLU A 260 11.04 -0.50 7.08
C GLU A 260 10.91 -2.00 6.74
N ALA A 261 10.53 -2.83 7.71
CA ALA A 261 10.35 -4.27 7.50
C ALA A 261 9.29 -4.55 6.44
N LEU A 262 8.13 -3.88 6.51
CA LEU A 262 7.04 -4.04 5.54
C LEU A 262 7.44 -3.59 4.13
N TYR A 263 8.15 -2.47 3.98
CA TYR A 263 8.65 -2.03 2.67
C TYR A 263 9.66 -3.03 2.09
N ARG A 264 10.56 -3.57 2.90
CA ARG A 264 11.52 -4.58 2.45
C ARG A 264 10.84 -5.89 2.05
N GLU A 265 9.84 -6.32 2.81
CA GLU A 265 9.05 -7.50 2.49
C GLU A 265 8.28 -7.28 1.18
N ALA A 266 7.60 -6.14 1.01
CA ALA A 266 6.92 -5.79 -0.22
C ALA A 266 7.86 -5.82 -1.44
N LEU A 267 9.07 -5.27 -1.32
CA LEU A 267 10.06 -5.26 -2.39
C LEU A 267 10.69 -6.63 -2.66
N SER A 268 10.69 -7.52 -1.70
CA SER A 268 11.15 -8.90 -1.92
C SER A 268 10.16 -9.71 -2.77
N ILE A 269 8.87 -9.38 -2.69
CA ILE A 269 7.77 -10.03 -3.44
C ILE A 269 7.50 -9.27 -4.75
N HIS A 270 7.49 -7.94 -4.69
CA HIS A 270 7.23 -7.02 -5.80
C HIS A 270 8.41 -6.05 -5.99
N PRO A 271 9.49 -6.47 -6.65
CA PRO A 271 10.70 -5.64 -6.82
C PRO A 271 10.46 -4.36 -7.62
N ASP A 272 9.38 -4.29 -8.38
CA ASP A 272 8.94 -3.17 -9.21
C ASP A 272 8.02 -2.17 -8.47
N LEU A 273 7.72 -2.39 -7.19
CA LEU A 273 6.86 -1.51 -6.40
C LEU A 273 7.58 -0.21 -6.03
N MET A 274 7.61 0.71 -6.99
CA MET A 274 8.34 1.98 -6.92
C MET A 274 8.01 2.82 -5.67
N ILE A 275 6.72 2.91 -5.29
CA ILE A 275 6.30 3.69 -4.12
C ILE A 275 6.90 3.12 -2.82
N ALA A 276 6.99 1.80 -2.69
CA ALA A 276 7.63 1.17 -1.53
C ALA A 276 9.14 1.44 -1.51
N ALA A 277 9.82 1.37 -2.66
CA ALA A 277 11.24 1.65 -2.76
C ALA A 277 11.57 3.10 -2.42
N ASN A 278 10.78 4.06 -2.95
CA ASN A 278 11.00 5.47 -2.67
C ASN A 278 10.74 5.82 -1.20
N ASN A 279 9.66 5.31 -0.62
CA ASN A 279 9.31 5.64 0.77
C ASN A 279 10.24 4.92 1.77
N LEU A 280 10.79 3.75 1.40
CA LEU A 280 11.90 3.14 2.11
C LEU A 280 13.17 4.01 2.04
N ALA A 281 13.54 4.50 0.86
CA ALA A 281 14.69 5.39 0.70
C ALA A 281 14.53 6.67 1.53
N SER A 282 13.34 7.29 1.50
CA SER A 282 13.00 8.46 2.30
C SER A 282 13.15 8.18 3.81
N LEU A 283 12.64 7.05 4.29
CA LEU A 283 12.77 6.63 5.68
C LEU A 283 14.23 6.46 6.09
N LEU A 284 15.03 5.77 5.28
CA LEU A 284 16.46 5.56 5.54
C LEU A 284 17.26 6.86 5.51
N ILE A 285 16.92 7.80 4.62
CA ILE A 285 17.55 9.13 4.57
C ILE A 285 17.27 9.89 5.87
N LYS A 286 16.04 9.90 6.35
CA LYS A 286 15.65 10.55 7.63
C LYS A 286 16.43 9.99 8.83
N GLN A 287 16.80 8.73 8.76
CA GLN A 287 17.60 8.02 9.78
C GLN A 287 19.13 8.12 9.57
N ASN A 288 19.62 8.90 8.61
CA ASN A 288 21.04 8.95 8.20
C ASN A 288 21.63 7.59 7.76
N ARG A 289 20.80 6.70 7.24
CA ARG A 289 21.14 5.35 6.78
C ARG A 289 20.94 5.18 5.27
N ALA A 290 21.11 6.25 4.49
CA ALA A 290 20.82 6.24 3.05
C ALA A 290 21.47 5.06 2.30
N ASP A 291 20.69 4.45 1.42
CA ASP A 291 21.10 3.40 0.50
C ASP A 291 21.04 3.91 -0.94
N THR A 292 22.19 4.02 -1.59
CA THR A 292 22.30 4.55 -2.96
C THR A 292 21.94 3.51 -4.04
N THR A 293 21.65 2.27 -3.66
CA THR A 293 21.35 1.20 -4.61
C THR A 293 19.85 0.97 -4.79
N LEU A 294 19.06 1.33 -3.79
CA LEU A 294 17.63 1.02 -3.68
C LEU A 294 16.80 1.61 -4.84
N LEU A 295 17.10 2.84 -5.25
CA LEU A 295 16.32 3.54 -6.27
C LEU A 295 16.85 3.36 -7.70
N LYS A 296 18.00 2.74 -7.89
CA LYS A 296 18.61 2.55 -9.21
C LYS A 296 17.67 1.93 -10.27
N PRO A 297 16.85 0.90 -9.95
CA PRO A 297 15.97 0.30 -10.94
C PRO A 297 14.88 1.25 -11.45
N PHE A 298 14.57 2.32 -10.69
CA PHE A 298 13.48 3.26 -10.98
C PHE A 298 13.96 4.56 -11.63
N ILE A 299 15.27 4.71 -11.89
CA ILE A 299 15.84 5.88 -12.55
C ILE A 299 15.71 5.70 -14.06
N THR A 300 14.62 6.20 -14.59
CA THR A 300 14.30 6.23 -16.03
C THR A 300 14.18 7.68 -16.51
N GLN A 301 14.00 7.87 -17.81
CA GLN A 301 13.80 9.20 -18.39
C GLN A 301 12.59 9.93 -17.79
N ASP A 302 11.53 9.17 -17.42
CA ASP A 302 10.29 9.70 -16.85
C ASP A 302 10.22 9.45 -15.34
N ALA A 303 11.37 9.32 -14.68
CA ALA A 303 11.40 9.08 -13.23
C ALA A 303 10.75 10.23 -12.46
N PRO A 304 9.91 9.96 -11.46
CA PRO A 304 9.36 10.99 -10.59
C PRO A 304 10.46 11.81 -9.91
N SER A 305 10.24 13.12 -9.77
CA SER A 305 11.22 14.02 -9.12
C SER A 305 11.61 13.52 -7.72
N ALA A 306 10.69 12.93 -6.95
CA ALA A 306 10.97 12.39 -5.64
C ALA A 306 12.06 11.29 -5.67
N ILE A 307 12.05 10.42 -6.68
CA ILE A 307 13.10 9.40 -6.88
C ILE A 307 14.46 10.04 -7.07
N LEU A 308 14.54 11.03 -7.96
CA LEU A 308 15.81 11.73 -8.27
C LEU A 308 16.30 12.56 -7.08
N VAL A 309 15.38 13.22 -6.35
CA VAL A 309 15.70 13.95 -5.11
C VAL A 309 16.28 13.00 -4.07
N ASN A 310 15.59 11.90 -3.77
CA ASN A 310 16.06 10.94 -2.79
C ASN A 310 17.39 10.29 -3.20
N GLN A 311 17.58 10.02 -4.49
CA GLN A 311 18.85 9.50 -4.99
C GLN A 311 19.99 10.53 -4.83
N THR A 312 19.73 11.80 -5.15
CA THR A 312 20.68 12.89 -4.93
C THR A 312 21.05 13.02 -3.45
N VAL A 313 20.05 13.06 -2.57
CA VAL A 313 20.23 13.18 -1.13
C VAL A 313 20.99 11.98 -0.56
N ALA A 314 20.69 10.77 -1.03
CA ALA A 314 21.42 9.58 -0.63
C ALA A 314 22.91 9.67 -0.95
N TYR A 315 23.28 10.16 -2.13
CA TYR A 315 24.69 10.39 -2.47
C TYR A 315 25.32 11.53 -1.67
N LEU A 316 24.57 12.61 -1.37
CA LEU A 316 25.05 13.68 -0.49
C LEU A 316 25.37 13.16 0.91
N GLN A 317 24.52 12.30 1.50
CA GLN A 317 24.79 11.67 2.78
C GLN A 317 26.04 10.76 2.75
N LYS A 318 26.26 10.08 1.63
CA LYS A 318 27.47 9.24 1.43
C LYS A 318 28.69 10.04 1.01
N ARG A 319 28.60 11.37 0.90
CA ARG A 319 29.66 12.29 0.47
C ARG A 319 30.20 11.99 -0.94
N ASP A 320 29.43 11.37 -1.78
CA ASP A 320 29.72 11.18 -3.20
C ASP A 320 29.12 12.32 -4.00
N PHE A 321 29.77 13.47 -3.93
CA PHE A 321 29.24 14.74 -4.44
C PHE A 321 29.14 14.75 -5.96
N LYS A 322 30.05 14.06 -6.66
CA LYS A 322 29.98 13.94 -8.12
C LYS A 322 28.70 13.24 -8.59
N ARG A 323 28.38 12.08 -7.96
CA ARG A 323 27.15 11.37 -8.30
C ARG A 323 25.92 12.13 -7.83
N ALA A 324 25.99 12.78 -6.67
CA ALA A 324 24.90 13.62 -6.21
C ALA A 324 24.57 14.72 -7.23
N ASN A 325 25.59 15.43 -7.71
CA ASN A 325 25.39 16.48 -8.70
C ASN A 325 24.89 15.94 -10.05
N HIS A 326 25.40 14.79 -10.50
CA HIS A 326 24.89 14.13 -11.71
C HIS A 326 23.39 13.85 -11.65
N PHE A 327 22.86 13.33 -10.53
CA PHE A 327 21.43 13.11 -10.38
C PHE A 327 20.64 14.40 -10.20
N ALA A 328 21.22 15.41 -9.55
CA ALA A 328 20.63 16.73 -9.42
C ALA A 328 20.43 17.42 -10.78
N GLU A 329 21.33 17.25 -11.73
CA GLU A 329 21.21 17.78 -13.09
C GLU A 329 20.01 17.20 -13.86
N LEU A 330 19.55 16.00 -13.49
CA LEU A 330 18.35 15.39 -14.09
C LEU A 330 17.03 15.92 -13.51
N LEU A 331 17.09 16.66 -12.40
CA LEU A 331 15.89 17.22 -11.76
C LEU A 331 15.29 18.36 -12.60
N PRO A 332 13.96 18.48 -12.65
CA PRO A 332 13.30 19.62 -13.28
C PRO A 332 13.61 20.92 -12.53
N ASP A 333 13.53 22.05 -13.25
CA ASP A 333 13.74 23.37 -12.65
C ASP A 333 12.43 23.89 -12.06
N ASN A 334 12.26 23.69 -10.75
CA ASN A 334 11.13 24.19 -9.98
C ASN A 334 11.55 24.49 -8.53
N LYS A 335 10.63 25.07 -7.74
CA LYS A 335 10.91 25.48 -6.35
C LYS A 335 11.25 24.32 -5.42
N ASP A 336 10.72 23.12 -5.68
CA ASP A 336 10.91 21.96 -4.79
C ASP A 336 12.28 21.32 -5.01
N THR A 337 12.87 21.49 -6.19
CA THR A 337 14.14 20.87 -6.58
C THR A 337 15.31 21.85 -6.60
N GLU A 338 15.07 23.18 -6.74
CA GLU A 338 16.13 24.18 -6.89
C GLU A 338 17.16 24.15 -5.74
N ILE A 339 16.71 23.95 -4.51
CA ILE A 339 17.60 23.90 -3.33
C ILE A 339 18.49 22.66 -3.36
N VAL A 340 17.93 21.50 -3.72
CA VAL A 340 18.69 20.24 -3.80
C VAL A 340 19.71 20.30 -4.93
N LYS A 341 19.35 20.89 -6.08
CA LYS A 341 20.26 21.13 -7.21
C LYS A 341 21.41 22.04 -6.80
N ALA A 342 21.10 23.18 -6.19
CA ALA A 342 22.11 24.14 -5.73
C ALA A 342 23.04 23.53 -4.66
N LEU A 343 22.49 22.74 -3.74
CA LEU A 343 23.27 22.05 -2.72
C LEU A 343 24.23 21.04 -3.35
N ALA A 344 23.74 20.20 -4.27
CA ALA A 344 24.58 19.21 -4.94
C ALA A 344 25.70 19.87 -5.75
N ALA A 345 25.40 20.95 -6.47
CA ALA A 345 26.40 21.76 -7.21
C ALA A 345 27.44 22.39 -6.28
N ALA A 346 26.99 22.97 -5.16
CA ALA A 346 27.89 23.54 -4.15
C ALA A 346 28.85 22.50 -3.57
N MET A 347 28.34 21.32 -3.23
CA MET A 347 29.16 20.25 -2.65
C MET A 347 30.10 19.61 -3.67
N ASP A 348 29.78 19.64 -4.95
CA ASP A 348 30.66 19.21 -6.07
C ASP A 348 31.67 20.28 -6.50
N GLY A 349 31.67 21.46 -5.85
CA GLY A 349 32.59 22.56 -6.14
C GLY A 349 32.14 23.51 -7.26
N LYS A 350 30.93 23.34 -7.77
CA LYS A 350 30.32 24.22 -8.79
C LYS A 350 29.67 25.46 -8.14
N TYR A 351 30.46 26.22 -7.42
CA TYR A 351 29.99 27.33 -6.57
C TYR A 351 29.22 28.41 -7.32
N GLN A 352 29.64 28.72 -8.58
CA GLN A 352 28.97 29.72 -9.39
C GLN A 352 27.55 29.31 -9.79
N GLU A 353 27.33 28.04 -10.05
CA GLU A 353 25.99 27.49 -10.37
C GLU A 353 25.06 27.51 -9.15
N ALA A 354 25.61 27.22 -7.95
CA ALA A 354 24.85 27.18 -6.71
C ALA A 354 24.53 28.62 -6.19
N TYR A 355 25.40 29.57 -6.42
CA TYR A 355 25.36 30.90 -5.79
C TYR A 355 24.02 31.64 -5.93
N PRO A 356 23.37 31.70 -7.12
CA PRO A 356 22.13 32.47 -7.30
C PRO A 356 21.00 32.04 -6.35
N ILE A 357 20.93 30.75 -5.98
CA ILE A 357 19.92 30.24 -5.07
C ILE A 357 20.25 30.64 -3.63
N PHE A 358 21.52 30.45 -3.22
CA PHE A 358 21.93 30.81 -1.85
C PHE A 358 22.05 32.34 -1.67
N GLU A 359 22.23 33.13 -2.73
CA GLU A 359 22.14 34.58 -2.70
C GLU A 359 20.71 35.04 -2.31
N LYS A 360 19.68 34.42 -2.89
CA LYS A 360 18.27 34.71 -2.52
C LYS A 360 17.93 34.29 -1.07
N GLN A 361 18.54 33.22 -0.59
CA GLN A 361 18.35 32.77 0.79
C GLN A 361 19.10 33.61 1.81
N GLY A 362 20.25 34.16 1.43
CA GLY A 362 21.14 34.89 2.33
C GLY A 362 21.84 33.98 3.35
N GLY A 363 22.35 34.58 4.39
CA GLY A 363 22.92 33.87 5.54
C GLY A 363 24.31 33.31 5.34
N ILE A 364 24.73 32.41 6.23
CA ILE A 364 26.08 31.87 6.30
C ILE A 364 26.49 31.13 5.01
N ASN A 365 25.56 30.39 4.39
CA ASN A 365 25.84 29.61 3.18
C ASN A 365 26.22 30.49 1.98
N GLN A 366 25.55 31.64 1.84
CA GLN A 366 25.92 32.64 0.83
C GLN A 366 27.35 33.10 1.04
N ALA A 367 27.71 33.44 2.27
CA ALA A 367 29.09 33.93 2.59
C ALA A 367 30.13 32.83 2.35
N ILE A 368 29.84 31.59 2.72
CA ILE A 368 30.75 30.46 2.50
C ILE A 368 31.00 30.22 1.00
N LEU A 369 29.98 30.32 0.16
CA LEU A 369 30.15 30.23 -1.30
C LEU A 369 31.02 31.37 -1.85
N LEU A 370 30.80 32.61 -1.37
CA LEU A 370 31.61 33.76 -1.73
C LEU A 370 33.07 33.57 -1.31
N LEU A 371 33.34 33.05 -0.10
CA LEU A 371 34.70 32.72 0.34
C LEU A 371 35.31 31.61 -0.51
N SER A 372 34.54 30.62 -0.92
CA SER A 372 34.98 29.51 -1.76
C SER A 372 35.31 30.00 -3.17
N MET A 373 34.63 31.07 -3.68
CA MET A 373 34.89 31.77 -4.90
C MET A 373 35.97 32.88 -4.77
N LYS A 374 36.62 33.02 -3.60
CA LYS A 374 37.62 34.07 -3.30
C LYS A 374 37.08 35.50 -3.36
N GLN A 375 35.76 35.68 -3.23
CA GLN A 375 35.10 37.01 -3.18
C GLN A 375 35.01 37.50 -1.71
N ASN A 376 36.14 37.61 -1.04
CA ASN A 376 36.26 37.82 0.40
C ASN A 376 35.53 39.09 0.88
N SER A 377 35.65 40.21 0.14
CA SER A 377 35.00 41.47 0.50
C SER A 377 33.49 41.37 0.50
N LYS A 378 32.90 40.69 -0.50
CA LYS A 378 31.46 40.48 -0.56
C LYS A 378 30.98 39.50 0.56
N ALA A 379 31.78 38.46 0.83
CA ALA A 379 31.51 37.55 1.91
C ALA A 379 31.44 38.27 3.27
N TRP A 380 32.40 39.19 3.52
CA TRP A 380 32.44 39.98 4.73
C TRP A 380 31.22 40.90 4.86
N GLU A 381 30.77 41.55 3.77
CA GLU A 381 29.58 42.40 3.76
C GLU A 381 28.29 41.60 4.08
N VAL A 382 28.23 40.35 3.64
CA VAL A 382 27.12 39.45 4.00
C VAL A 382 27.19 39.08 5.46
N LEU A 383 28.38 38.66 5.96
CA LEU A 383 28.57 38.19 7.34
C LEU A 383 28.31 39.29 8.38
N LYS A 384 28.63 40.55 8.09
CA LYS A 384 28.34 41.68 9.00
C LYS A 384 26.86 41.90 9.24
N LYS A 385 26.00 41.48 8.30
CA LYS A 385 24.54 41.58 8.39
C LYS A 385 23.90 40.42 9.15
N ILE A 386 24.65 39.34 9.43
CA ILE A 386 24.15 38.15 10.09
C ILE A 386 24.20 38.37 11.60
N GLU A 387 23.02 38.39 12.24
CA GLU A 387 22.88 38.53 13.70
C GLU A 387 23.25 37.25 14.44
N ASP A 388 23.27 36.09 13.76
CA ASP A 388 23.66 34.81 14.36
C ASP A 388 25.09 34.85 14.88
N THR A 389 25.26 34.53 16.16
CA THR A 389 26.55 34.43 16.86
C THR A 389 26.93 33.00 17.19
N SER A 390 26.37 32.03 16.44
CA SER A 390 26.73 30.61 16.61
C SER A 390 28.23 30.38 16.36
N PRO A 391 28.84 29.37 17.00
CA PRO A 391 30.25 29.07 16.85
C PRO A 391 30.72 28.95 15.39
N ASP A 392 29.88 28.35 14.56
CA ASP A 392 30.21 28.14 13.15
C ASP A 392 30.15 29.46 12.37
N THR A 393 29.19 30.35 12.66
CA THR A 393 29.12 31.71 12.06
C THR A 393 30.29 32.59 12.52
N GLU A 394 30.63 32.57 13.79
CA GLU A 394 31.79 33.31 14.32
C GLU A 394 33.09 32.79 13.69
N TYR A 395 33.24 31.49 13.50
CA TYR A 395 34.42 30.95 12.80
C TYR A 395 34.52 31.41 11.35
N VAL A 396 33.41 31.42 10.61
CA VAL A 396 33.39 31.92 9.20
C VAL A 396 33.66 33.43 9.14
N LYS A 397 33.19 34.21 10.12
CA LYS A 397 33.56 35.64 10.26
C LYS A 397 35.07 35.80 10.46
N ALA A 398 35.69 34.96 11.28
CA ALA A 398 37.14 34.95 11.50
C ALA A 398 37.90 34.66 10.17
N ILE A 399 37.46 33.66 9.39
CA ILE A 399 38.05 33.37 8.07
C ILE A 399 37.98 34.61 7.16
N ALA A 400 36.79 35.21 7.03
CA ALA A 400 36.58 36.34 6.13
C ALA A 400 37.40 37.56 6.55
N ALA A 401 37.45 37.91 7.83
CA ALA A 401 38.24 39.01 8.37
C ALA A 401 39.74 38.78 8.13
N ASN A 402 40.25 37.57 8.42
CA ASN A 402 41.68 37.25 8.20
C ASN A 402 42.09 37.34 6.76
N ARG A 403 41.25 36.82 5.83
CA ARG A 403 41.53 36.96 4.37
C ARG A 403 41.52 38.40 3.88
N LEU A 404 40.95 39.35 4.62
CA LEU A 404 40.95 40.77 4.37
C LEU A 404 42.05 41.53 5.16
N ASN A 405 42.93 40.81 5.85
CA ASN A 405 43.95 41.35 6.77
C ASN A 405 43.38 42.15 7.96
N ASN A 406 42.09 41.95 8.34
CA ASN A 406 41.49 42.55 9.50
C ASN A 406 41.77 41.68 10.75
N VAL A 407 43.05 41.60 11.11
CA VAL A 407 43.55 40.64 12.13
C VAL A 407 42.83 40.77 13.47
N ASN A 408 42.58 42.00 13.93
CA ASN A 408 41.93 42.24 15.23
C ASN A 408 40.53 41.65 15.27
N GLU A 409 39.69 41.87 14.29
CA GLU A 409 38.36 41.28 14.20
C GLU A 409 38.41 39.77 14.04
N ALA A 410 39.35 39.27 13.20
CA ALA A 410 39.55 37.84 13.01
C ALA A 410 39.85 37.12 14.34
N VAL A 411 40.73 37.68 15.17
CA VAL A 411 41.07 37.14 16.52
C VAL A 411 39.87 37.15 17.45
N ILE A 412 39.08 38.23 17.46
CA ILE A 412 37.87 38.33 18.31
C ILE A 412 36.88 37.26 17.91
N HIS A 413 36.55 37.13 16.62
CA HIS A 413 35.61 36.13 16.12
C HIS A 413 36.11 34.70 16.33
N LEU A 414 37.40 34.43 16.10
CA LEU A 414 37.94 33.07 16.35
C LEU A 414 37.88 32.70 17.85
N ARG A 415 38.18 33.67 18.74
CA ARG A 415 38.08 33.46 20.17
C ARG A 415 36.67 33.15 20.60
N ASN A 416 35.69 33.91 20.10
CA ASN A 416 34.27 33.67 20.37
C ASN A 416 33.86 32.27 19.92
N ALA A 417 34.23 31.83 18.70
CA ALA A 417 33.95 30.53 18.19
C ALA A 417 34.52 29.39 19.03
N ILE A 418 35.81 29.48 19.40
CA ILE A 418 36.51 28.46 20.21
C ILE A 418 35.99 28.45 21.67
N THR A 419 35.64 29.59 22.23
CA THR A 419 35.07 29.66 23.58
C THR A 419 33.74 28.97 23.67
N GLN A 420 32.86 29.15 22.68
CA GLN A 420 31.55 28.53 22.61
C GLN A 420 31.65 27.04 22.25
N LYS A 421 32.62 26.64 21.38
CA LYS A 421 32.79 25.28 20.90
C LYS A 421 34.28 24.89 20.86
N PRO A 422 34.84 24.40 21.99
CA PRO A 422 36.27 24.12 22.16
C PRO A 422 36.85 23.17 21.09
N SER A 423 36.03 22.27 20.54
CA SER A 423 36.47 21.37 19.46
C SER A 423 36.90 22.08 18.16
N LEU A 424 36.48 23.33 17.97
CA LEU A 424 36.93 24.15 16.83
C LEU A 424 38.42 24.48 16.89
N LYS A 425 39.06 24.42 18.09
CA LYS A 425 40.51 24.61 18.21
C LYS A 425 41.31 23.58 17.43
N GLU A 426 40.87 22.32 17.46
CA GLU A 426 41.52 21.24 16.66
C GLU A 426 41.36 21.46 15.15
N ILE A 427 40.24 22.03 14.74
CA ILE A 427 40.01 22.42 13.36
C ILE A 427 40.92 23.59 12.98
N ALA A 428 41.01 24.64 13.80
CA ALA A 428 41.82 25.81 13.56
C ALA A 428 43.32 25.49 13.43
N GLN A 429 43.81 24.51 14.16
CA GLN A 429 45.20 24.02 14.05
C GLN A 429 45.55 23.43 12.68
N LYS A 430 44.55 23.08 11.88
CA LYS A 430 44.71 22.49 10.55
C LYS A 430 44.15 23.36 9.45
N ASP A 431 43.54 24.50 9.80
CA ASP A 431 42.89 25.41 8.86
C ASP A 431 43.82 26.53 8.48
N GLY A 432 44.28 26.53 7.22
CA GLY A 432 45.16 27.53 6.66
C GLY A 432 44.59 28.96 6.63
N ASP A 433 43.28 29.10 6.84
CA ASP A 433 42.62 30.41 6.87
C ASP A 433 42.76 31.15 8.23
N VAL A 434 43.06 30.40 9.32
CA VAL A 434 43.08 30.95 10.68
C VAL A 434 44.24 30.43 11.55
N LEU A 435 45.10 29.56 10.99
CA LEU A 435 46.19 28.94 11.75
C LEU A 435 47.13 29.97 12.35
N ASP A 436 47.44 31.04 11.63
CA ASP A 436 48.29 32.15 12.06
C ASP A 436 47.70 33.00 13.19
N LEU A 437 46.39 32.97 13.37
CA LEU A 437 45.71 33.67 14.45
C LEU A 437 45.84 32.95 15.81
N LEU A 438 46.17 31.65 15.86
CA LEU A 438 46.22 30.89 17.08
C LEU A 438 47.28 31.40 18.05
N ASP A 439 48.44 31.83 17.56
CA ASP A 439 49.50 32.37 18.39
C ASP A 439 49.08 33.70 19.05
N LEU A 440 48.18 34.46 18.39
CA LEU A 440 47.63 35.71 18.92
C LEU A 440 46.55 35.48 19.97
N LEU A 441 45.86 34.36 19.91
CA LEU A 441 44.87 34.00 20.95
C LEU A 441 45.50 33.66 22.32
N ASP A 442 46.72 33.16 22.32
CA ASP A 442 47.41 32.77 23.56
C ASP A 442 48.19 33.90 24.20
N LEU A 443 48.46 35.00 23.47
CA LEU A 443 49.17 36.20 23.99
C LEU A 443 48.35 37.00 24.99
N ASP A 444 47.03 36.98 24.95
CA ASP A 444 46.13 37.70 25.88
C ASP A 444 45.92 36.94 27.24
N LYS A 445 46.57 35.79 27.43
CA LYS A 445 46.55 35.03 28.70
C LYS A 445 47.74 35.28 29.62
N LYS A 446 48.61 36.17 29.23
CA LYS A 446 49.67 36.68 30.09
C LYS A 446 49.36 38.09 30.53
#